data_64ff6364ca7a5410c3dfbad78320ac2d
#
_entry.id   64ff6364ca7a5410c3dfbad78320ac2d
#
_cell.length_a   1.000
_cell.length_b   1.000
_cell.length_c   1.000
_cell.angle_alpha   90.00
_cell.angle_beta   90.00
_cell.angle_gamma   90.00
#
_symmetry.space_group_name_H-M   'P 1'
#
loop_
_entity.id
_entity.type
_entity.pdbx_description
1 polymer ?
#
loop_
_entity_poly.entity_id
_entity_poly.type
_entity_poly.pdbx_seq_one_letter_code
_entity_poly.pdbx_strand_id
1 'polypeptide(L)'
;VLVVAVIIVLNLVVGQIPEAYRNIDVSSTKIYDISDTSKDLLKGLDDKIDMKVLAVKDETDDRITTFISKYAALSDKIKVEWIDPVLHPSALTEYNTSQNTIYVSCEATGKSTTVSFDKILVSDYSSYYYSGSSSYTSFDGEGQLSSAVNYVTSDVQKKIYTVTGHGEGSLSTTITDLMTKNNYTTEELNLLMKDSIPDDCDLLLMDGPTNDLSDDEVSLLSGYLGEGGKVMCL
;
A
#
# COMPACT_ATOMS: atom_id res chain seq x y z
N VAL A 1 9.88 9.94 51.06
CA VAL A 1 10.97 10.38 50.18
C VAL A 1 11.41 9.22 49.28
N LEU A 2 11.71 8.00 49.79
CA LEU A 2 12.18 6.85 49.02
C LEU A 2 11.17 6.40 47.93
N VAL A 3 9.87 6.34 48.26
CA VAL A 3 8.82 5.93 47.28
C VAL A 3 8.71 6.93 46.12
N VAL A 4 8.79 8.23 46.39
CA VAL A 4 8.75 9.27 45.36
C VAL A 4 9.99 9.17 44.44
N ALA A 5 11.17 8.91 45.00
CA ALA A 5 12.39 8.71 44.21
C ALA A 5 12.30 7.49 43.28
N VAL A 6 11.72 6.38 43.78
CA VAL A 6 11.47 5.16 42.95
C VAL A 6 10.51 5.44 41.82
N ILE A 7 9.42 6.19 42.06
CA ILE A 7 8.45 6.55 41.01
C ILE A 7 9.09 7.43 39.93
N ILE A 8 9.92 8.40 40.35
CA ILE A 8 10.64 9.27 39.39
C ILE A 8 11.61 8.44 38.54
N VAL A 9 12.38 7.54 39.16
CA VAL A 9 13.32 6.67 38.42
C VAL A 9 12.58 5.74 37.47
N LEU A 10 11.46 5.14 37.89
CA LEU A 10 10.62 4.31 37.03
C LEU A 10 10.10 5.09 35.82
N ASN A 11 9.59 6.31 36.02
CA ASN A 11 9.11 7.15 34.93
C ASN A 11 10.24 7.53 33.96
N LEU A 12 11.44 7.81 34.44
CA LEU A 12 12.59 8.09 33.59
C LEU A 12 13.03 6.86 32.78
N VAL A 13 13.00 5.68 33.37
CA VAL A 13 13.31 4.42 32.67
C VAL A 13 12.26 4.10 31.60
N VAL A 14 10.98 4.21 31.97
CA VAL A 14 9.87 3.99 31.00
C VAL A 14 9.91 5.03 29.88
N GLY A 15 10.28 6.27 30.18
CA GLY A 15 10.41 7.32 29.16
C GLY A 15 11.53 7.08 28.15
N GLN A 16 12.52 6.22 28.46
CA GLN A 16 13.61 5.85 27.53
C GLN A 16 13.29 4.64 26.65
N ILE A 17 12.19 3.93 26.94
CA ILE A 17 11.73 2.84 26.07
C ILE A 17 11.19 3.45 24.77
N PRO A 18 11.65 3.00 23.59
CA PRO A 18 11.10 3.45 22.32
C PRO A 18 9.57 3.30 22.27
N GLU A 19 8.89 4.27 21.67
CA GLU A 19 7.42 4.30 21.60
C GLU A 19 6.80 3.02 21.02
N ALA A 20 7.51 2.39 20.07
CA ALA A 20 7.10 1.13 19.46
C ALA A 20 6.87 -0.02 20.48
N TYR A 21 7.62 -0.03 21.58
CA TYR A 21 7.53 -1.07 22.64
C TYR A 21 6.71 -0.62 23.85
N ARG A 22 6.48 0.68 24.01
CA ARG A 22 5.77 1.26 25.16
C ARG A 22 4.26 1.14 25.02
N ASN A 23 3.75 1.19 23.78
CA ASN A 23 2.32 1.18 23.49
C ASN A 23 1.82 -0.25 23.28
N ILE A 24 1.09 -0.79 24.24
CA ILE A 24 0.41 -2.08 24.12
C ILE A 24 -0.96 -1.82 23.50
N ASP A 25 -1.28 -2.54 22.42
CA ASP A 25 -2.59 -2.44 21.81
C ASP A 25 -3.62 -3.15 22.68
N VAL A 26 -4.47 -2.33 23.32
CA VAL A 26 -5.62 -2.79 24.11
C VAL A 26 -6.95 -2.54 23.37
N SER A 27 -6.88 -2.13 22.10
CA SER A 27 -8.07 -1.90 21.29
C SER A 27 -8.77 -3.21 20.93
N SER A 28 -10.09 -3.17 20.82
CA SER A 28 -10.89 -4.30 20.40
C SER A 28 -10.61 -4.70 18.92
N THR A 29 -10.06 -3.79 18.15
CA THR A 29 -9.79 -3.94 16.70
C THR A 29 -8.37 -4.37 16.38
N LYS A 30 -7.45 -4.38 17.38
CA LYS A 30 -6.04 -4.78 17.22
C LYS A 30 -5.34 -4.10 16.02
N ILE A 31 -5.61 -2.82 15.80
CA ILE A 31 -5.10 -2.07 14.64
C ILE A 31 -3.57 -2.00 14.54
N TYR A 32 -2.87 -2.31 15.63
CA TYR A 32 -1.40 -2.33 15.69
C TYR A 32 -0.80 -3.73 15.63
N ASP A 33 -1.64 -4.78 15.54
CA ASP A 33 -1.15 -6.14 15.31
C ASP A 33 -0.75 -6.27 13.82
N ILE A 34 0.52 -6.56 13.60
CA ILE A 34 1.08 -6.76 12.26
C ILE A 34 1.15 -8.25 11.99
N SER A 35 0.63 -8.68 10.84
CA SER A 35 0.58 -10.09 10.44
C SER A 35 1.98 -10.69 10.28
N ASP A 36 2.04 -12.01 10.35
CA ASP A 36 3.31 -12.71 10.14
C ASP A 36 3.80 -12.55 8.70
N THR A 37 2.90 -12.43 7.73
CA THR A 37 3.24 -12.14 6.33
C THR A 37 4.01 -10.83 6.19
N SER A 38 3.54 -9.75 6.82
CA SER A 38 4.22 -8.47 6.80
C SER A 38 5.52 -8.48 7.61
N LYS A 39 5.55 -9.20 8.74
CA LYS A 39 6.79 -9.41 9.50
C LYS A 39 7.85 -10.15 8.69
N ASP A 40 7.46 -11.17 7.94
CA ASP A 40 8.37 -11.95 7.11
C ASP A 40 8.88 -11.12 5.93
N LEU A 41 8.02 -10.30 5.30
CA LEU A 41 8.41 -9.31 4.30
C LEU A 41 9.50 -8.38 4.86
N LEU A 42 9.27 -7.79 6.04
CA LEU A 42 10.18 -6.82 6.63
C LEU A 42 11.51 -7.42 7.10
N LYS A 43 11.49 -8.67 7.59
CA LYS A 43 12.72 -9.41 7.95
C LYS A 43 13.54 -9.82 6.74
N GLY A 44 12.87 -10.05 5.60
CA GLY A 44 13.51 -10.43 4.34
C GLY A 44 14.05 -9.25 3.53
N LEU A 45 14.02 -8.03 4.06
CA LEU A 45 14.56 -6.86 3.36
C LEU A 45 16.09 -6.90 3.29
N ASP A 46 16.61 -6.89 2.09
CA ASP A 46 18.05 -6.77 1.83
C ASP A 46 18.48 -5.29 1.78
N ASP A 47 17.63 -4.43 1.23
CA ASP A 47 17.92 -3.03 0.96
C ASP A 47 17.28 -2.09 1.98
N LYS A 48 17.84 -0.87 2.05
CA LYS A 48 17.33 0.19 2.93
C LYS A 48 16.12 0.87 2.30
N ILE A 49 15.11 1.10 3.13
CA ILE A 49 13.88 1.80 2.78
C ILE A 49 13.83 3.11 3.56
N ASP A 50 13.71 4.22 2.83
CA ASP A 50 13.44 5.53 3.42
C ASP A 50 11.95 5.84 3.36
N MET A 51 11.37 6.15 4.53
CA MET A 51 10.00 6.61 4.69
C MET A 51 10.01 8.07 5.16
N LYS A 52 9.66 9.01 4.27
CA LYS A 52 9.52 10.42 4.60
C LYS A 52 8.05 10.71 4.89
N VAL A 53 7.73 11.05 6.12
CA VAL A 53 6.36 11.38 6.53
C VAL A 53 6.17 12.90 6.43
N LEU A 54 5.45 13.35 5.41
CA LEU A 54 5.21 14.76 5.14
C LEU A 54 3.96 15.23 5.87
N ALA A 55 4.10 15.44 7.17
CA ALA A 55 3.02 15.86 8.06
C ALA A 55 3.57 16.52 9.31
N VAL A 56 2.74 17.35 9.97
CA VAL A 56 3.03 17.86 11.31
C VAL A 56 2.78 16.74 12.31
N LYS A 57 3.85 16.21 12.91
CA LYS A 57 3.80 15.00 13.74
C LYS A 57 2.82 15.13 14.91
N ASP A 58 2.84 16.27 15.60
CA ASP A 58 2.03 16.51 16.79
C ASP A 58 0.53 16.77 16.46
N GLU A 59 0.20 17.01 15.19
CA GLU A 59 -1.17 17.17 14.68
C GLU A 59 -1.69 15.90 13.98
N THR A 60 -0.82 14.92 13.80
CA THR A 60 -1.18 13.64 13.16
C THR A 60 -1.91 12.73 14.14
N ASP A 61 -2.95 12.03 13.66
CA ASP A 61 -3.68 11.03 14.46
C ASP A 61 -2.73 10.02 15.12
N ASP A 62 -2.89 9.80 16.41
CA ASP A 62 -2.04 8.92 17.21
C ASP A 62 -2.01 7.47 16.69
N ARG A 63 -3.06 7.03 16.00
CA ARG A 63 -3.12 5.70 15.39
C ARG A 63 -2.11 5.57 14.26
N ILE A 64 -1.96 6.61 13.44
CA ILE A 64 -0.99 6.65 12.33
C ILE A 64 0.43 6.74 12.88
N THR A 65 0.69 7.66 13.79
CA THR A 65 2.05 7.86 14.36
C THR A 65 2.54 6.62 15.07
N THR A 66 1.67 6.01 15.91
CA THR A 66 1.97 4.77 16.63
C THR A 66 2.20 3.61 15.66
N PHE A 67 1.34 3.45 14.64
CA PHE A 67 1.47 2.37 13.67
C PHE A 67 2.77 2.48 12.87
N ILE A 68 3.09 3.65 12.33
CA ILE A 68 4.36 3.87 11.58
C ILE A 68 5.56 3.50 12.45
N SER A 69 5.56 3.93 13.72
CA SER A 69 6.65 3.63 14.65
C SER A 69 6.80 2.12 14.91
N LYS A 70 5.68 1.41 15.16
CA LYS A 70 5.68 -0.04 15.38
C LYS A 70 6.09 -0.81 14.13
N TYR A 71 5.58 -0.41 12.96
CA TYR A 71 5.88 -1.03 11.68
C TYR A 71 7.37 -0.91 11.34
N ALA A 72 7.92 0.29 11.45
CA ALA A 72 9.34 0.54 11.18
C ALA A 72 10.27 -0.19 12.16
N ALA A 73 9.86 -0.36 13.41
CA ALA A 73 10.66 -1.08 14.42
C ALA A 73 10.83 -2.59 14.14
N LEU A 74 10.08 -3.16 13.17
CA LEU A 74 10.20 -4.57 12.79
C LEU A 74 11.42 -4.86 11.90
N SER A 75 12.05 -3.81 11.33
CA SER A 75 13.25 -3.98 10.50
C SER A 75 14.21 -2.80 10.68
N ASP A 76 15.49 -3.11 10.85
CA ASP A 76 16.58 -2.13 10.90
C ASP A 76 16.89 -1.50 9.53
N LYS A 77 16.28 -2.04 8.48
CA LYS A 77 16.36 -1.52 7.11
C LYS A 77 15.43 -0.34 6.86
N ILE A 78 14.41 -0.12 7.70
CA ILE A 78 13.45 0.96 7.53
C ILE A 78 13.88 2.17 8.35
N LYS A 79 14.07 3.29 7.66
CA LYS A 79 14.30 4.59 8.27
C LYS A 79 13.09 5.49 8.10
N VAL A 80 12.57 6.03 9.19
CA VAL A 80 11.45 6.98 9.19
C VAL A 80 11.97 8.37 9.53
N GLU A 81 11.58 9.35 8.74
CA GLU A 81 11.86 10.77 8.97
C GLU A 81 10.58 11.58 8.82
N TRP A 82 10.25 12.38 9.84
CA TRP A 82 9.14 13.30 9.79
C TRP A 82 9.60 14.64 9.26
N ILE A 83 8.94 15.14 8.23
CA ILE A 83 9.20 16.43 7.61
C ILE A 83 7.94 17.27 7.75
N ASP A 84 8.03 18.32 8.56
CA ASP A 84 6.93 19.26 8.75
C ASP A 84 6.78 20.14 7.48
N PRO A 85 5.67 20.01 6.73
CA PRO A 85 5.49 20.76 5.49
C PRO A 85 5.18 22.25 5.71
N VAL A 86 4.86 22.65 6.95
CA VAL A 86 4.69 24.06 7.30
C VAL A 86 6.06 24.72 7.45
N LEU A 87 7.02 24.02 8.03
CA LEU A 87 8.40 24.48 8.19
C LEU A 87 9.23 24.29 6.92
N HIS A 88 8.93 23.25 6.15
CA HIS A 88 9.64 22.85 4.94
C HIS A 88 8.69 22.68 3.73
N PRO A 89 8.04 23.74 3.25
CA PRO A 89 7.02 23.62 2.18
C PRO A 89 7.60 23.15 0.84
N SER A 90 8.89 23.34 0.58
CA SER A 90 9.56 22.83 -0.62
C SER A 90 9.61 21.31 -0.69
N ALA A 91 9.51 20.60 0.44
CA ALA A 91 9.53 19.15 0.48
C ALA A 91 8.34 18.53 -0.27
N LEU A 92 7.16 19.17 -0.25
CA LEU A 92 6.00 18.69 -1.01
C LEU A 92 6.27 18.69 -2.53
N THR A 93 6.98 19.67 -3.02
CA THR A 93 7.38 19.73 -4.44
C THR A 93 8.53 18.77 -4.73
N GLU A 94 9.51 18.66 -3.83
CA GLU A 94 10.66 17.77 -3.97
C GLU A 94 10.22 16.31 -4.10
N TYR A 95 9.29 15.86 -3.23
CA TYR A 95 8.75 14.49 -3.26
C TYR A 95 7.51 14.32 -4.15
N ASN A 96 7.13 15.38 -4.89
CA ASN A 96 5.96 15.42 -5.78
C ASN A 96 4.70 14.83 -5.11
N THR A 97 4.38 15.31 -3.91
CA THR A 97 3.28 14.79 -3.10
C THR A 97 2.55 15.91 -2.35
N SER A 98 1.50 15.55 -1.60
CA SER A 98 0.75 16.44 -0.72
C SER A 98 1.11 16.22 0.74
N GLN A 99 0.67 17.14 1.62
CA GLN A 99 0.75 16.90 3.07
C GLN A 99 -0.10 15.68 3.48
N ASN A 100 0.18 15.14 4.66
CA ASN A 100 -0.44 13.93 5.19
C ASN A 100 -0.20 12.70 4.32
N THR A 101 1.02 12.57 3.83
CA THR A 101 1.46 11.49 2.94
C THR A 101 2.80 10.92 3.41
N ILE A 102 2.98 9.62 3.28
CA ILE A 102 4.24 8.92 3.49
C ILE A 102 4.86 8.67 2.11
N TYR A 103 6.00 9.26 1.84
CA TYR A 103 6.82 8.94 0.67
C TYR A 103 7.75 7.78 1.04
N VAL A 104 7.64 6.68 0.31
CA VAL A 104 8.44 5.47 0.53
C VAL A 104 9.35 5.28 -0.66
N SER A 105 10.64 5.08 -0.42
CA SER A 105 11.64 4.89 -1.48
C SER A 105 12.69 3.86 -1.11
N CYS A 106 13.26 3.23 -2.15
CA CYS A 106 14.40 2.33 -2.06
C CYS A 106 15.48 2.81 -3.04
N GLU A 107 16.65 3.17 -2.53
CA GLU A 107 17.74 3.68 -3.38
C GLU A 107 18.28 2.58 -4.33
N ALA A 108 18.33 1.34 -3.86
CA ALA A 108 18.87 0.22 -4.63
C ALA A 108 18.08 -0.06 -5.93
N THR A 109 16.76 0.05 -5.87
CA THR A 109 15.86 -0.15 -7.03
C THR A 109 15.56 1.14 -7.79
N GLY A 110 15.84 2.31 -7.18
CA GLY A 110 15.45 3.62 -7.70
C GLY A 110 13.93 3.87 -7.68
N LYS A 111 13.14 3.00 -7.06
CA LYS A 111 11.68 3.11 -7.01
C LYS A 111 11.21 3.92 -5.82
N SER A 112 10.08 4.60 -6.02
CA SER A 112 9.37 5.32 -4.96
C SER A 112 7.87 5.25 -5.16
N THR A 113 7.13 5.38 -4.07
CA THR A 113 5.66 5.47 -4.06
C THR A 113 5.18 6.30 -2.89
N THR A 114 3.90 6.62 -2.86
CA THR A 114 3.29 7.42 -1.80
C THR A 114 2.09 6.74 -1.19
N VAL A 115 1.91 6.91 0.12
CA VAL A 115 0.77 6.43 0.89
C VAL A 115 0.12 7.61 1.59
N SER A 116 -1.09 7.98 1.17
CA SER A 116 -1.88 9.03 1.85
C SER A 116 -2.46 8.52 3.15
N PHE A 117 -2.56 9.39 4.17
CA PHE A 117 -3.22 9.06 5.45
C PHE A 117 -4.68 8.68 5.29
N ASP A 118 -5.39 9.21 4.29
CA ASP A 118 -6.78 8.86 3.99
C ASP A 118 -6.94 7.39 3.55
N LYS A 119 -5.89 6.78 3.01
CA LYS A 119 -5.87 5.35 2.70
C LYS A 119 -5.57 4.49 3.93
N ILE A 120 -4.91 5.04 4.94
CA ILE A 120 -4.62 4.37 6.21
C ILE A 120 -5.84 4.44 7.13
N LEU A 121 -6.41 5.64 7.29
CA LEU A 121 -7.63 5.90 8.06
C LEU A 121 -8.77 6.16 7.09
N VAL A 122 -9.48 5.09 6.70
CA VAL A 122 -10.58 5.19 5.76
C VAL A 122 -11.81 5.75 6.47
N SER A 123 -12.32 6.89 5.98
CA SER A 123 -13.49 7.57 6.54
C SER A 123 -14.75 7.19 5.78
N ASP A 124 -15.85 6.98 6.51
CA ASP A 124 -17.18 6.87 5.94
C ASP A 124 -17.87 8.22 5.98
N TYR A 125 -18.18 8.74 4.81
CA TYR A 125 -18.91 9.98 4.61
C TYR A 125 -20.41 9.75 4.40
N SER A 126 -20.90 8.50 4.39
CA SER A 126 -22.31 8.20 4.09
C SER A 126 -23.27 8.85 5.10
N SER A 127 -22.85 8.98 6.33
CA SER A 127 -23.63 9.63 7.39
C SER A 127 -23.45 11.15 7.48
N TYR A 128 -22.50 11.72 6.75
CA TYR A 128 -22.15 13.16 6.82
C TYR A 128 -23.34 14.05 6.46
N TYR A 129 -24.14 13.66 5.48
CA TYR A 129 -25.34 14.40 5.08
C TYR A 129 -26.44 14.45 6.14
N TYR A 130 -26.48 13.49 7.07
CA TYR A 130 -27.51 13.39 8.11
C TYR A 130 -27.04 13.86 9.49
N SER A 131 -25.77 13.67 9.82
CA SER A 131 -25.21 13.92 11.16
C SER A 131 -24.18 15.05 11.20
N GLY A 132 -23.67 15.50 10.04
CA GLY A 132 -22.60 16.49 9.97
C GLY A 132 -21.24 15.95 10.44
N SER A 133 -21.13 14.65 10.71
CA SER A 133 -19.88 14.00 11.16
C SER A 133 -19.54 12.79 10.30
N SER A 134 -18.26 12.63 9.98
CA SER A 134 -17.71 11.41 9.41
C SER A 134 -17.25 10.47 10.52
N SER A 135 -17.38 9.17 10.29
CA SER A 135 -16.79 8.16 11.17
C SER A 135 -15.69 7.40 10.42
N TYR A 136 -14.67 6.95 11.14
CA TYR A 136 -13.68 6.05 10.53
C TYR A 136 -14.26 4.64 10.44
N THR A 137 -14.21 4.04 9.26
CA THR A 137 -14.73 2.69 8.98
C THR A 137 -13.69 1.63 9.16
N SER A 138 -12.42 1.92 8.79
CA SER A 138 -11.34 0.95 8.86
C SER A 138 -9.98 1.62 9.01
N PHE A 139 -9.02 0.83 9.51
CA PHE A 139 -7.60 1.16 9.57
C PHE A 139 -6.84 0.16 8.70
N ASP A 140 -6.15 0.65 7.67
CA ASP A 140 -5.43 -0.17 6.69
C ASP A 140 -3.92 0.17 6.62
N GLY A 141 -3.33 0.50 7.75
CA GLY A 141 -1.91 0.87 7.83
C GLY A 141 -0.98 -0.24 7.34
N GLU A 142 -1.25 -1.47 7.76
CA GLU A 142 -0.46 -2.63 7.37
C GLU A 142 -0.51 -2.88 5.85
N GLY A 143 -1.71 -2.95 5.29
CA GLY A 143 -1.89 -3.21 3.86
C GLY A 143 -1.22 -2.13 3.00
N GLN A 144 -1.36 -0.86 3.37
CA GLN A 144 -0.77 0.25 2.63
C GLN A 144 0.76 0.27 2.71
N LEU A 145 1.33 0.14 3.92
CA LEU A 145 2.79 0.20 4.08
C LEU A 145 3.48 -1.05 3.52
N SER A 146 2.91 -2.25 3.73
CA SER A 146 3.49 -3.49 3.19
C SER A 146 3.44 -3.52 1.66
N SER A 147 2.35 -3.03 1.06
CA SER A 147 2.26 -2.83 -0.39
C SER A 147 3.32 -1.86 -0.91
N ALA A 148 3.49 -0.71 -0.24
CA ALA A 148 4.49 0.28 -0.62
C ALA A 148 5.92 -0.27 -0.53
N VAL A 149 6.25 -0.97 0.57
CA VAL A 149 7.56 -1.63 0.76
C VAL A 149 7.80 -2.67 -0.32
N ASN A 150 6.83 -3.57 -0.55
CA ASN A 150 6.93 -4.59 -1.59
C ASN A 150 7.11 -3.99 -2.99
N TYR A 151 6.42 -2.88 -3.30
CA TYR A 151 6.57 -2.17 -4.57
C TYR A 151 7.98 -1.62 -4.78
N VAL A 152 8.53 -0.92 -3.77
CA VAL A 152 9.84 -0.29 -3.91
C VAL A 152 11.00 -1.27 -3.86
N THR A 153 10.82 -2.47 -3.31
CA THR A 153 11.86 -3.51 -3.23
C THR A 153 11.74 -4.58 -4.33
N SER A 154 10.60 -4.66 -5.03
CA SER A 154 10.40 -5.69 -6.06
C SER A 154 11.02 -5.27 -7.39
N ASP A 155 11.87 -6.11 -7.97
CA ASP A 155 12.41 -5.91 -9.32
C ASP A 155 11.40 -6.27 -10.41
N VAL A 156 10.39 -7.07 -10.07
CA VAL A 156 9.38 -7.58 -11.02
C VAL A 156 8.02 -6.97 -10.70
N GLN A 157 7.49 -6.19 -11.63
CA GLN A 157 6.11 -5.73 -11.61
C GLN A 157 5.28 -6.59 -12.55
N LYS A 158 4.27 -7.28 -12.02
CA LYS A 158 3.39 -8.12 -12.84
C LYS A 158 2.31 -7.29 -13.49
N LYS A 159 2.02 -7.62 -14.75
CA LYS A 159 1.07 -6.90 -15.57
C LYS A 159 -0.10 -7.78 -15.99
N ILE A 160 -1.30 -7.29 -15.72
CA ILE A 160 -2.56 -7.92 -16.08
C ILE A 160 -3.18 -7.12 -17.22
N TYR A 161 -3.48 -7.78 -18.33
CA TYR A 161 -4.25 -7.19 -19.41
C TYR A 161 -5.72 -7.60 -19.31
N THR A 162 -6.61 -6.60 -19.24
CA THR A 162 -8.05 -6.83 -19.28
C THR A 162 -8.51 -6.78 -20.72
N VAL A 163 -9.11 -7.88 -21.17
CA VAL A 163 -9.64 -7.96 -22.54
C VAL A 163 -10.85 -7.06 -22.70
N THR A 164 -10.95 -6.40 -23.83
CA THR A 164 -12.07 -5.53 -24.22
C THR A 164 -12.47 -5.78 -25.67
N GLY A 165 -13.72 -5.48 -26.00
CA GLY A 165 -14.25 -5.61 -27.38
C GLY A 165 -15.39 -6.62 -27.53
N HIS A 166 -15.65 -7.46 -26.53
CA HIS A 166 -16.68 -8.51 -26.56
C HIS A 166 -17.79 -8.28 -25.54
N GLY A 167 -17.94 -7.03 -25.07
CA GLY A 167 -18.96 -6.67 -24.08
C GLY A 167 -18.60 -7.06 -22.66
N GLU A 168 -17.31 -7.17 -22.37
CA GLU A 168 -16.77 -7.43 -21.04
C GLU A 168 -17.19 -6.36 -20.05
N GLY A 169 -17.29 -6.77 -18.79
CA GLY A 169 -17.48 -5.88 -17.66
C GLY A 169 -16.22 -5.06 -17.35
N SER A 170 -16.39 -4.04 -16.54
CA SER A 170 -15.26 -3.29 -15.97
C SER A 170 -15.00 -3.76 -14.55
N LEU A 171 -13.74 -3.99 -14.21
CA LEU A 171 -13.35 -4.29 -12.85
C LEU A 171 -13.77 -3.16 -11.90
N SER A 172 -14.33 -3.51 -10.76
CA SER A 172 -14.68 -2.51 -9.75
C SER A 172 -13.42 -1.82 -9.20
N THR A 173 -13.56 -0.59 -8.74
CA THR A 173 -12.45 0.17 -8.11
C THR A 173 -11.85 -0.59 -6.93
N THR A 174 -12.66 -1.34 -6.18
CA THR A 174 -12.17 -2.20 -5.09
C THR A 174 -11.21 -3.27 -5.60
N ILE A 175 -11.50 -3.91 -6.73
CA ILE A 175 -10.64 -4.95 -7.31
C ILE A 175 -9.35 -4.33 -7.86
N THR A 176 -9.46 -3.22 -8.59
CA THR A 176 -8.27 -2.53 -9.13
C THR A 176 -7.37 -1.98 -8.04
N ASP A 177 -7.93 -1.48 -6.93
CA ASP A 177 -7.16 -1.07 -5.75
C ASP A 177 -6.44 -2.25 -5.09
N LEU A 178 -7.09 -3.42 -4.96
CA LEU A 178 -6.46 -4.63 -4.45
C LEU A 178 -5.32 -5.12 -5.35
N MET A 179 -5.50 -5.07 -6.68
CA MET A 179 -4.45 -5.41 -7.64
C MET A 179 -3.25 -4.47 -7.48
N THR A 180 -3.50 -3.17 -7.44
CA THR A 180 -2.45 -2.15 -7.25
C THR A 180 -1.71 -2.35 -5.92
N LYS A 181 -2.43 -2.64 -4.84
CA LYS A 181 -1.84 -2.97 -3.53
C LYS A 181 -0.91 -4.19 -3.57
N ASN A 182 -1.20 -5.15 -4.43
CA ASN A 182 -0.41 -6.35 -4.60
C ASN A 182 0.62 -6.24 -5.74
N ASN A 183 0.96 -5.01 -6.15
CA ASN A 183 1.95 -4.69 -7.19
C ASN A 183 1.62 -5.24 -8.59
N TYR A 184 0.32 -5.39 -8.87
CA TYR A 184 -0.13 -5.64 -10.23
C TYR A 184 -0.46 -4.31 -10.91
N THR A 185 -0.04 -4.14 -12.14
CA THR A 185 -0.54 -3.10 -13.03
C THR A 185 -1.61 -3.68 -13.95
N THR A 186 -2.60 -2.88 -14.29
CA THR A 186 -3.66 -3.28 -15.22
C THR A 186 -3.64 -2.39 -16.46
N GLU A 187 -3.82 -2.99 -17.64
CA GLU A 187 -3.95 -2.28 -18.91
C GLU A 187 -5.05 -2.95 -19.76
N GLU A 188 -5.79 -2.16 -20.52
CA GLU A 188 -6.81 -2.70 -21.42
C GLU A 188 -6.17 -3.23 -22.71
N LEU A 189 -6.66 -4.37 -23.19
CA LEU A 189 -6.21 -4.99 -24.42
C LEU A 189 -7.42 -5.38 -25.28
N ASN A 190 -7.53 -4.75 -26.44
CA ASN A 190 -8.48 -5.18 -27.46
C ASN A 190 -7.77 -6.14 -28.43
N LEU A 191 -8.14 -7.41 -28.40
CA LEU A 191 -7.49 -8.46 -29.18
C LEU A 191 -7.71 -8.29 -30.70
N LEU A 192 -8.84 -7.71 -31.12
CA LEU A 192 -9.12 -7.41 -32.53
C LEU A 192 -8.16 -6.38 -33.12
N MET A 193 -7.56 -5.56 -32.30
CA MET A 193 -6.66 -4.47 -32.73
C MET A 193 -5.17 -4.83 -32.59
N LYS A 194 -4.87 -6.06 -32.24
CA LYS A 194 -3.49 -6.49 -31.97
C LYS A 194 -3.15 -7.76 -32.73
N ASP A 195 -1.97 -7.79 -33.28
CA ASP A 195 -1.42 -8.96 -33.96
C ASP A 195 -0.80 -9.96 -32.98
N SER A 196 -0.55 -9.56 -31.75
CA SER A 196 0.00 -10.41 -30.68
C SER A 196 -0.41 -9.90 -29.29
N ILE A 197 -0.44 -10.81 -28.34
CA ILE A 197 -0.53 -10.46 -26.91
C ILE A 197 0.85 -9.93 -26.50
N PRO A 198 0.91 -8.80 -25.72
CA PRO A 198 2.19 -8.21 -25.29
C PRO A 198 3.07 -9.20 -24.51
N ASP A 199 4.37 -9.15 -24.75
CA ASP A 199 5.36 -10.05 -24.11
C ASP A 199 5.42 -9.83 -22.57
N ASP A 200 5.01 -8.66 -22.09
CA ASP A 200 4.95 -8.32 -20.67
C ASP A 200 3.62 -8.72 -20.00
N CYS A 201 2.79 -9.51 -20.69
CA CYS A 201 1.52 -10.02 -20.15
C CYS A 201 1.76 -11.20 -19.21
N ASP A 202 1.62 -10.97 -17.90
CA ASP A 202 1.65 -12.05 -16.90
C ASP A 202 0.33 -12.79 -16.75
N LEU A 203 -0.79 -12.10 -17.01
CA LEU A 203 -2.15 -12.64 -16.96
C LEU A 203 -3.06 -11.86 -17.90
N LEU A 204 -3.83 -12.61 -18.70
CA LEU A 204 -4.93 -12.06 -19.47
C LEU A 204 -6.24 -12.30 -18.71
N LEU A 205 -6.99 -11.23 -18.46
CA LEU A 205 -8.26 -11.28 -17.72
C LEU A 205 -9.43 -10.95 -18.66
N MET A 206 -10.42 -11.83 -18.70
CA MET A 206 -11.68 -11.65 -19.43
C MET A 206 -12.83 -11.62 -18.43
N ASP A 207 -13.49 -10.48 -18.29
CA ASP A 207 -14.57 -10.28 -17.30
C ASP A 207 -15.94 -10.37 -17.98
N GLY A 208 -16.53 -11.56 -18.02
CA GLY A 208 -17.88 -11.81 -18.52
C GLY A 208 -18.10 -11.37 -19.96
N PRO A 209 -17.36 -11.85 -20.95
CA PRO A 209 -17.61 -11.53 -22.35
C PRO A 209 -19.03 -11.96 -22.76
N THR A 210 -19.73 -11.10 -23.46
CA THR A 210 -21.12 -11.35 -23.92
C THR A 210 -21.19 -11.70 -25.39
N ASN A 211 -20.11 -11.58 -26.14
CA ASN A 211 -19.97 -11.94 -27.54
C ASN A 211 -18.82 -12.93 -27.72
N ASP A 212 -18.93 -13.77 -28.73
CA ASP A 212 -17.91 -14.75 -29.08
C ASP A 212 -16.63 -14.08 -29.61
N LEU A 213 -15.52 -14.74 -29.39
CA LEU A 213 -14.23 -14.40 -29.98
C LEU A 213 -14.19 -14.80 -31.46
N SER A 214 -13.54 -14.03 -32.29
CA SER A 214 -13.24 -14.39 -33.67
C SER A 214 -12.24 -15.54 -33.77
N ASP A 215 -12.16 -16.22 -34.92
CA ASP A 215 -11.18 -17.29 -35.17
C ASP A 215 -9.73 -16.81 -35.02
N ASP A 216 -9.47 -15.55 -35.38
CA ASP A 216 -8.13 -14.93 -35.25
C ASP A 216 -7.76 -14.73 -33.79
N GLU A 217 -8.70 -14.25 -32.96
CA GLU A 217 -8.49 -14.07 -31.51
C GLU A 217 -8.35 -15.41 -30.79
N VAL A 218 -9.12 -16.41 -31.16
CA VAL A 218 -8.97 -17.79 -30.65
C VAL A 218 -7.58 -18.32 -30.98
N SER A 219 -7.08 -18.03 -32.18
CA SER A 219 -5.71 -18.41 -32.61
C SER A 219 -4.65 -17.70 -31.79
N LEU A 220 -4.81 -16.38 -31.52
CA LEU A 220 -3.91 -15.60 -30.66
C LEU A 220 -3.86 -16.16 -29.24
N LEU A 221 -5.04 -16.41 -28.65
CA LEU A 221 -5.15 -16.98 -27.30
C LEU A 221 -4.55 -18.38 -27.21
N SER A 222 -4.77 -19.21 -28.24
CA SER A 222 -4.20 -20.56 -28.30
C SER A 222 -2.68 -20.53 -28.39
N GLY A 223 -2.11 -19.61 -29.16
CA GLY A 223 -0.68 -19.37 -29.23
C GLY A 223 -0.11 -18.95 -27.87
N TYR A 224 -0.71 -17.93 -27.24
CA TYR A 224 -0.31 -17.42 -25.94
C TYR A 224 -0.36 -18.51 -24.85
N LEU A 225 -1.43 -19.31 -24.81
CA LEU A 225 -1.55 -20.43 -23.87
C LEU A 225 -0.53 -21.53 -24.17
N GLY A 226 -0.24 -21.79 -25.45
CA GLY A 226 0.76 -22.77 -25.89
C GLY A 226 2.19 -22.41 -25.45
N GLU A 227 2.49 -21.12 -25.30
CA GLU A 227 3.75 -20.57 -24.79
C GLU A 227 3.80 -20.46 -23.26
N GLY A 228 2.75 -20.91 -22.57
CA GLY A 228 2.68 -20.89 -21.10
C GLY A 228 2.01 -19.63 -20.53
N GLY A 229 1.36 -18.84 -21.37
CA GLY A 229 0.54 -17.71 -20.97
C GLY A 229 -0.61 -18.13 -20.04
N LYS A 230 -1.15 -17.18 -19.29
CA LYS A 230 -2.21 -17.43 -18.31
C LYS A 230 -3.44 -16.62 -18.65
N VAL A 231 -4.58 -17.26 -18.66
CA VAL A 231 -5.90 -16.64 -18.89
C VAL A 231 -6.81 -16.90 -17.70
N MET A 232 -7.51 -15.88 -17.27
CA MET A 232 -8.56 -15.94 -16.25
C MET A 232 -9.86 -15.42 -16.87
N CYS A 233 -10.90 -16.24 -16.84
CA CYS A 233 -12.26 -15.85 -17.24
C CYS A 233 -13.15 -15.80 -16.01
N LEU A 234 -13.91 -14.72 -15.86
CA LEU A 234 -14.88 -14.50 -14.78
C LEU A 234 -16.31 -14.59 -15.31
#